data_cbcdcdf9aead117c3abec918b08dd80a
#
_entry.id   cbcdcdf9aead117c3abec918b08dd80a
#
_cell.length_a   1.000
_cell.length_b   1.000
_cell.length_c   1.000
_cell.angle_alpha   90.00
_cell.angle_beta   90.00
_cell.angle_gamma   90.00
#
_symmetry.space_group_name_H-M   'P 1'
#
loop_
_entity.id
_entity.type
_entity.pdbx_description
1 polymer ?
#
loop_
_entity_poly.entity_id
_entity_poly.type
_entity_poly.pdbx_seq_one_letter_code
_entity_poly.pdbx_strand_id
1 'polypeptide(L)'
;MGGPAPAVAATVRELSVRFGSTQALDSVSLSLFEGEVHGLVGENGAGKSTLGKVIGGLYQPDSGELEVFGRAVQRWDTRRAQDAGVVIIAQELCLVPALTVAENVFLGREHRTFGVLHRDLDARYRELEKLCGFGLPADAPVQSLPIADQQKVEIMRALARDARIIVMDEPTSSLTADESERLHEIMRWLRERGTTVVYVTHFLDDVLANCDRVTVMRDGRVIRTAPAAQETKAGLVEAMLGEPADMLLPERPPAPPPDTPPVAEMRDVHAGAVSGVSLRVRPGEIVGLAGLVGSGRTEIARALFGCDRIGSGEVLFRGEPVTDASPRASIARGMAMIPEDRRAQGLVLLRPVLENVTLPHLGRFTRTGVLSRGGERAAVRELIERLGVRPAALDGDIAVYSGGNQQKVLFAKWLLGRPELLILDEPTRGVDVGAKSRIYQLIVEIAAAGTGILLISSELEEVAGLSHRVHLVRGGSIVGEVPGPGTSVDEILQRLFEVEQPAETSREGRP
;
A
#
# COMPACT_ATOMS: atom_id res chain seq x y z
N MET A 1 -6.32 -32.49 27.73
CA MET A 1 -7.43 -33.25 27.14
C MET A 1 -7.57 -32.74 25.71
N GLY A 2 -7.22 -33.59 24.69
CA GLY A 2 -7.32 -33.20 23.29
C GLY A 2 -8.79 -33.12 22.90
N GLY A 3 -9.28 -31.95 22.57
CA GLY A 3 -10.57 -31.80 21.91
C GLY A 3 -10.55 -32.54 20.56
N PRO A 4 -11.72 -32.83 19.98
CA PRO A 4 -11.79 -33.42 18.65
C PRO A 4 -11.02 -32.55 17.67
N ALA A 5 -10.29 -33.18 16.74
CA ALA A 5 -9.58 -32.43 15.68
C ALA A 5 -10.59 -31.52 14.96
N PRO A 6 -10.23 -30.26 14.68
CA PRO A 6 -11.14 -29.35 14.02
C PRO A 6 -11.56 -29.88 12.66
N ALA A 7 -12.84 -29.76 12.32
CA ALA A 7 -13.38 -30.23 11.04
C ALA A 7 -12.76 -29.41 9.89
N VAL A 8 -12.52 -30.10 8.76
CA VAL A 8 -11.90 -29.45 7.59
C VAL A 8 -12.97 -28.82 6.72
N ALA A 9 -12.86 -27.52 6.48
CA ALA A 9 -13.76 -26.75 5.60
C ALA A 9 -13.38 -26.92 4.12
N ALA A 10 -12.09 -26.84 3.80
CA ALA A 10 -11.58 -27.11 2.46
C ALA A 10 -10.18 -27.71 2.47
N THR A 11 -9.89 -28.58 1.52
CA THR A 11 -8.56 -29.14 1.28
C THR A 11 -8.17 -28.96 -0.17
N VAL A 12 -6.99 -28.41 -0.36
CA VAL A 12 -6.32 -28.27 -1.67
C VAL A 12 -5.15 -29.25 -1.67
N ARG A 13 -5.01 -30.08 -2.73
CA ARG A 13 -3.91 -31.04 -2.88
C ARG A 13 -3.23 -30.90 -4.21
N GLU A 14 -1.92 -30.61 -4.18
CA GLU A 14 -1.04 -30.50 -5.36
C GLU A 14 -1.62 -29.65 -6.49
N LEU A 15 -2.32 -28.58 -6.12
CA LEU A 15 -3.06 -27.74 -7.05
C LEU A 15 -2.10 -26.84 -7.83
N SER A 16 -2.21 -26.86 -9.17
CA SER A 16 -1.41 -26.05 -10.06
C SER A 16 -2.28 -25.24 -11.02
N VAL A 17 -1.85 -23.99 -11.29
CA VAL A 17 -2.51 -23.08 -12.21
C VAL A 17 -1.47 -22.33 -13.03
N ARG A 18 -1.69 -22.27 -14.36
CA ARG A 18 -0.80 -21.57 -15.30
C ARG A 18 -1.57 -20.58 -16.15
N PHE A 19 -1.00 -19.41 -16.34
CA PHE A 19 -1.50 -18.38 -17.26
C PHE A 19 -0.46 -18.12 -18.37
N GLY A 20 -0.70 -18.66 -19.54
CA GLY A 20 0.27 -18.61 -20.64
C GLY A 20 1.61 -19.25 -20.24
N SER A 21 2.68 -18.49 -20.20
CA SER A 21 4.01 -18.96 -19.78
C SER A 21 4.25 -18.86 -18.27
N THR A 22 3.34 -18.24 -17.52
CA THR A 22 3.54 -17.97 -16.08
C THR A 22 2.86 -19.05 -15.24
N GLN A 23 3.63 -19.74 -14.39
CA GLN A 23 3.11 -20.64 -13.36
C GLN A 23 2.66 -19.81 -12.17
N ALA A 24 1.36 -19.72 -11.93
CA ALA A 24 0.80 -18.92 -10.84
C ALA A 24 0.67 -19.72 -9.54
N LEU A 25 0.36 -21.01 -9.64
CA LEU A 25 0.39 -21.97 -8.52
C LEU A 25 1.13 -23.23 -8.96
N ASP A 26 2.01 -23.74 -8.11
CA ASP A 26 2.83 -24.90 -8.39
C ASP A 26 2.74 -25.90 -7.23
N SER A 27 1.93 -26.97 -7.43
CA SER A 27 1.73 -28.06 -6.48
C SER A 27 1.34 -27.60 -5.06
N VAL A 28 0.44 -26.63 -4.97
CA VAL A 28 -0.03 -26.04 -3.71
C VAL A 28 -0.88 -27.05 -2.95
N SER A 29 -0.55 -27.29 -1.68
CA SER A 29 -1.34 -28.10 -0.76
C SER A 29 -1.64 -27.31 0.51
N LEU A 30 -2.92 -27.24 0.91
CA LEU A 30 -3.40 -26.46 2.04
C LEU A 30 -4.69 -27.07 2.60
N SER A 31 -4.85 -27.01 3.92
CA SER A 31 -6.11 -27.36 4.61
C SER A 31 -6.63 -26.16 5.38
N LEU A 32 -7.89 -25.82 5.19
CA LEU A 32 -8.63 -24.80 5.92
C LEU A 32 -9.58 -25.51 6.90
N PHE A 33 -9.65 -25.03 8.14
CA PHE A 33 -10.51 -25.65 9.16
C PHE A 33 -11.79 -24.83 9.36
N GLU A 34 -12.87 -25.51 9.78
CA GLU A 34 -14.15 -24.84 10.02
C GLU A 34 -14.03 -23.85 11.20
N GLY A 35 -14.54 -22.64 11.00
CA GLY A 35 -14.56 -21.61 12.03
C GLY A 35 -13.19 -21.02 12.38
N GLU A 36 -12.20 -21.09 11.46
CA GLU A 36 -10.93 -20.36 11.63
C GLU A 36 -10.84 -19.10 10.74
N VAL A 37 -10.06 -18.15 11.18
CA VAL A 37 -9.55 -17.08 10.33
C VAL A 37 -8.16 -17.51 9.87
N HIS A 38 -8.03 -17.82 8.58
CA HIS A 38 -6.79 -18.30 7.97
C HIS A 38 -6.11 -17.17 7.17
N GLY A 39 -4.99 -16.67 7.65
CA GLY A 39 -4.17 -15.69 6.96
C GLY A 39 -3.42 -16.31 5.78
N LEU A 40 -3.47 -15.68 4.63
CA LEU A 40 -2.71 -16.06 3.45
C LEU A 40 -1.79 -14.90 3.06
N VAL A 41 -0.49 -15.05 3.32
CA VAL A 41 0.52 -14.00 3.13
C VAL A 41 1.57 -14.39 2.10
N GLY A 42 2.26 -13.41 1.53
CA GLY A 42 3.30 -13.60 0.52
C GLY A 42 3.51 -12.33 -0.30
N GLU A 43 4.56 -12.28 -1.10
CA GLU A 43 4.80 -11.16 -2.03
C GLU A 43 3.70 -11.02 -3.09
N ASN A 44 3.68 -9.85 -3.78
CA ASN A 44 2.84 -9.68 -4.95
C ASN A 44 3.30 -10.64 -6.06
N GLY A 45 2.34 -11.41 -6.59
CA GLY A 45 2.65 -12.47 -7.55
C GLY A 45 2.95 -13.84 -6.92
N ALA A 46 2.96 -13.98 -5.59
CA ALA A 46 3.17 -15.26 -4.91
C ALA A 46 2.02 -16.29 -5.10
N GLY A 47 0.92 -15.90 -5.77
CA GLY A 47 -0.19 -16.80 -6.06
C GLY A 47 -1.37 -16.72 -5.10
N LYS A 48 -1.34 -15.87 -4.06
CA LYS A 48 -2.38 -15.74 -3.04
C LYS A 48 -3.78 -15.53 -3.62
N SER A 49 -3.95 -14.48 -4.40
CA SER A 49 -5.24 -14.15 -5.04
C SER A 49 -5.67 -15.22 -6.04
N THR A 50 -4.72 -15.89 -6.71
CA THR A 50 -5.02 -17.03 -7.61
C THR A 50 -5.59 -18.20 -6.82
N LEU A 51 -4.98 -18.55 -5.68
CA LEU A 51 -5.49 -19.61 -4.80
C LEU A 51 -6.88 -19.25 -4.27
N GLY A 52 -7.09 -18.02 -3.80
CA GLY A 52 -8.39 -17.52 -3.37
C GLY A 52 -9.45 -17.63 -4.48
N LYS A 53 -9.11 -17.25 -5.72
CA LYS A 53 -9.99 -17.33 -6.89
C LYS A 53 -10.30 -18.78 -7.28
N VAL A 54 -9.38 -19.73 -7.10
CA VAL A 54 -9.66 -21.16 -7.30
C VAL A 54 -10.63 -21.66 -6.23
N ILE A 55 -10.39 -21.37 -4.95
CA ILE A 55 -11.30 -21.74 -3.86
C ILE A 55 -12.71 -21.16 -4.09
N GLY A 56 -12.79 -19.91 -4.53
CA GLY A 56 -14.06 -19.22 -4.86
C GLY A 56 -14.69 -19.59 -6.19
N GLY A 57 -14.09 -20.52 -6.96
CA GLY A 57 -14.65 -21.03 -8.22
C GLY A 57 -14.54 -20.05 -9.41
N LEU A 58 -13.71 -19.00 -9.33
CA LEU A 58 -13.46 -18.09 -10.46
C LEU A 58 -12.45 -18.67 -11.45
N TYR A 59 -11.49 -19.44 -10.96
CA TYR A 59 -10.50 -20.11 -11.79
C TYR A 59 -10.58 -21.64 -11.65
N GLN A 60 -10.31 -22.34 -12.75
CA GLN A 60 -10.16 -23.79 -12.76
C GLN A 60 -8.68 -24.12 -12.62
N PRO A 61 -8.29 -25.08 -11.78
CA PRO A 61 -6.91 -25.56 -11.75
C PRO A 61 -6.60 -26.41 -13.00
N ASP A 62 -5.33 -26.38 -13.43
CA ASP A 62 -4.83 -27.25 -14.50
C ASP A 62 -4.61 -28.68 -13.99
N SER A 63 -4.22 -28.83 -12.71
CA SER A 63 -4.04 -30.10 -12.04
C SER A 63 -4.24 -29.98 -10.53
N GLY A 64 -4.34 -31.12 -9.85
CA GLY A 64 -4.58 -31.21 -8.42
C GLY A 64 -6.06 -31.37 -8.08
N GLU A 65 -6.35 -31.38 -6.78
CA GLU A 65 -7.69 -31.64 -6.26
C GLU A 65 -8.13 -30.56 -5.28
N LEU A 66 -9.40 -30.18 -5.36
CA LEU A 66 -10.10 -29.37 -4.38
C LEU A 66 -11.22 -30.18 -3.74
N GLU A 67 -11.26 -30.20 -2.43
CA GLU A 67 -12.33 -30.79 -1.63
C GLU A 67 -12.93 -29.70 -0.74
N VAL A 68 -14.26 -29.57 -0.73
CA VAL A 68 -14.97 -28.58 0.08
C VAL A 68 -16.02 -29.32 0.91
N PHE A 69 -15.96 -29.17 2.25
CA PHE A 69 -16.79 -29.87 3.23
C PHE A 69 -16.87 -31.37 2.99
N GLY A 70 -15.70 -32.02 2.75
CA GLY A 70 -15.61 -33.49 2.54
C GLY A 70 -16.11 -33.95 1.17
N ARG A 71 -16.38 -33.05 0.23
CA ARG A 71 -16.83 -33.37 -1.13
C ARG A 71 -15.77 -32.95 -2.14
N ALA A 72 -15.25 -33.92 -2.88
CA ALA A 72 -14.35 -33.64 -4.01
C ALA A 72 -15.10 -32.90 -5.12
N VAL A 73 -14.47 -31.89 -5.67
CA VAL A 73 -15.07 -31.00 -6.66
C VAL A 73 -14.45 -31.26 -8.03
N GLN A 74 -15.26 -31.74 -9.00
CA GLN A 74 -14.77 -32.04 -10.35
C GLN A 74 -14.90 -30.89 -11.35
N ARG A 75 -15.91 -30.03 -11.21
CA ARG A 75 -16.14 -28.84 -12.04
C ARG A 75 -16.57 -27.72 -11.10
N TRP A 76 -15.62 -26.86 -10.79
CA TRP A 76 -15.82 -25.79 -9.82
C TRP A 76 -16.01 -24.46 -10.53
N ASP A 77 -17.17 -23.88 -10.44
CA ASP A 77 -17.51 -22.56 -10.94
C ASP A 77 -18.10 -21.72 -9.80
N THR A 78 -18.18 -20.41 -10.02
CA THR A 78 -18.66 -19.46 -9.01
C THR A 78 -20.05 -19.80 -8.47
N ARG A 79 -20.94 -20.35 -9.31
CA ARG A 79 -22.29 -20.72 -8.90
C ARG A 79 -22.26 -21.93 -7.96
N ARG A 80 -21.50 -22.95 -8.32
CA ARG A 80 -21.33 -24.15 -7.46
C ARG A 80 -20.62 -23.85 -6.17
N ALA A 81 -19.64 -22.93 -6.20
CA ALA A 81 -18.99 -22.42 -5.01
C ALA A 81 -20.00 -21.74 -4.07
N GLN A 82 -20.82 -20.86 -4.60
CA GLN A 82 -21.87 -20.19 -3.83
C GLN A 82 -22.93 -21.17 -3.29
N ASP A 83 -23.34 -22.14 -4.08
CA ASP A 83 -24.29 -23.18 -3.67
C ASP A 83 -23.70 -24.09 -2.56
N ALA A 84 -22.37 -24.25 -2.52
CA ALA A 84 -21.65 -24.94 -1.45
C ALA A 84 -21.35 -24.05 -0.23
N GLY A 85 -21.73 -22.77 -0.27
CA GLY A 85 -21.48 -21.81 0.80
C GLY A 85 -20.08 -21.17 0.75
N VAL A 86 -19.43 -21.12 -0.41
CA VAL A 86 -18.16 -20.43 -0.60
C VAL A 86 -18.38 -19.11 -1.33
N VAL A 87 -17.95 -17.99 -0.74
CA VAL A 87 -18.05 -16.65 -1.33
C VAL A 87 -16.68 -16.00 -1.36
N ILE A 88 -16.39 -15.25 -2.43
CA ILE A 88 -15.18 -14.44 -2.55
C ILE A 88 -15.52 -12.96 -2.61
N ILE A 89 -14.80 -12.17 -1.83
CA ILE A 89 -14.69 -10.73 -1.95
C ILE A 89 -13.40 -10.47 -2.72
N ALA A 90 -13.54 -10.07 -3.98
CA ALA A 90 -12.40 -9.86 -4.86
C ALA A 90 -11.78 -8.46 -4.65
N GLN A 91 -10.50 -8.31 -4.98
CA GLN A 91 -9.79 -7.04 -4.94
C GLN A 91 -10.38 -5.99 -5.91
N GLU A 92 -10.85 -6.44 -7.09
CA GLU A 92 -11.58 -5.56 -8.03
C GLU A 92 -13.08 -5.59 -7.70
N LEU A 93 -13.67 -4.40 -7.58
CA LEU A 93 -15.08 -4.25 -7.24
C LEU A 93 -15.97 -4.78 -8.36
N CYS A 94 -16.85 -5.72 -8.02
CA CYS A 94 -17.80 -6.35 -8.95
C CYS A 94 -19.24 -5.83 -8.72
N LEU A 95 -19.39 -4.53 -8.47
CA LEU A 95 -20.68 -3.88 -8.23
C LEU A 95 -21.33 -3.44 -9.53
N VAL A 96 -22.65 -3.33 -9.53
CA VAL A 96 -23.42 -2.75 -10.63
C VAL A 96 -23.60 -1.26 -10.35
N PRO A 97 -22.92 -0.35 -11.09
CA PRO A 97 -22.82 1.08 -10.72
C PRO A 97 -24.18 1.80 -10.63
N ALA A 98 -25.14 1.40 -11.50
CA ALA A 98 -26.46 2.03 -11.59
C ALA A 98 -27.46 1.57 -10.52
N LEU A 99 -27.19 0.47 -9.82
CA LEU A 99 -28.04 -0.04 -8.75
C LEU A 99 -27.72 0.65 -7.43
N THR A 100 -28.72 0.70 -6.53
CA THR A 100 -28.54 1.19 -5.17
C THR A 100 -27.68 0.26 -4.31
N VAL A 101 -27.23 0.74 -3.16
CA VAL A 101 -26.48 -0.06 -2.19
C VAL A 101 -27.25 -1.31 -1.82
N ALA A 102 -28.52 -1.18 -1.40
CA ALA A 102 -29.36 -2.31 -1.00
C ALA A 102 -29.57 -3.32 -2.14
N GLU A 103 -29.81 -2.84 -3.37
CA GLU A 103 -29.95 -3.71 -4.54
C GLU A 103 -28.67 -4.47 -4.87
N ASN A 104 -27.50 -3.80 -4.79
CA ASN A 104 -26.21 -4.48 -4.99
C ASN A 104 -25.95 -5.56 -3.93
N VAL A 105 -26.22 -5.26 -2.65
CA VAL A 105 -26.02 -6.19 -1.53
C VAL A 105 -26.83 -7.48 -1.74
N PHE A 106 -28.09 -7.38 -2.14
CA PHE A 106 -28.98 -8.53 -2.30
C PHE A 106 -29.15 -9.01 -3.74
N LEU A 107 -28.34 -8.54 -4.68
CA LEU A 107 -28.40 -8.93 -6.08
C LEU A 107 -28.28 -10.46 -6.24
N GLY A 108 -29.29 -11.07 -6.89
CA GLY A 108 -29.41 -12.50 -7.07
C GLY A 108 -29.87 -13.29 -5.83
N ARG A 109 -30.26 -12.59 -4.76
CA ARG A 109 -30.84 -13.13 -3.51
C ARG A 109 -32.15 -12.43 -3.13
N GLU A 110 -32.83 -11.85 -4.13
CA GLU A 110 -34.12 -11.23 -3.93
C GLU A 110 -35.14 -12.31 -3.52
N HIS A 111 -35.96 -12.00 -2.53
CA HIS A 111 -37.08 -12.89 -2.16
C HIS A 111 -38.17 -12.82 -3.23
N ARG A 112 -38.54 -13.99 -3.76
CA ARG A 112 -39.59 -14.12 -4.76
C ARG A 112 -40.60 -15.16 -4.30
N THR A 113 -41.88 -14.84 -4.40
CA THR A 113 -42.97 -15.82 -4.24
C THR A 113 -43.80 -15.78 -5.53
N PHE A 114 -43.94 -16.92 -6.19
CA PHE A 114 -44.62 -17.06 -7.49
C PHE A 114 -44.11 -16.08 -8.56
N GLY A 115 -42.79 -15.79 -8.57
CA GLY A 115 -42.17 -14.87 -9.53
C GLY A 115 -42.32 -13.39 -9.19
N VAL A 116 -43.02 -13.02 -8.12
CA VAL A 116 -43.16 -11.64 -7.65
C VAL A 116 -42.09 -11.31 -6.60
N LEU A 117 -41.37 -10.20 -6.80
CA LEU A 117 -40.38 -9.70 -5.84
C LEU A 117 -41.06 -9.17 -4.59
N HIS A 118 -40.55 -9.57 -3.43
CA HIS A 118 -40.99 -9.02 -2.15
C HIS A 118 -40.38 -7.64 -1.92
N ARG A 119 -41.14 -6.73 -1.27
CA ARG A 119 -40.67 -5.40 -0.86
C ARG A 119 -40.03 -5.40 0.54
N ASP A 120 -39.26 -6.42 0.87
CA ASP A 120 -38.59 -6.58 2.17
C ASP A 120 -37.12 -6.14 2.18
N LEU A 121 -36.63 -5.63 1.04
CA LEU A 121 -35.25 -5.25 0.83
C LEU A 121 -34.72 -4.29 1.91
N ASP A 122 -35.47 -3.23 2.22
CA ASP A 122 -35.07 -2.24 3.22
C ASP A 122 -35.00 -2.79 4.65
N ALA A 123 -35.87 -3.74 4.97
CA ALA A 123 -35.85 -4.39 6.29
C ALA A 123 -34.61 -5.24 6.45
N ARG A 124 -34.31 -6.09 5.46
CA ARG A 124 -33.11 -6.94 5.42
C ARG A 124 -31.84 -6.11 5.42
N TYR A 125 -31.82 -5.02 4.65
CA TYR A 125 -30.69 -4.11 4.61
C TYR A 125 -30.41 -3.51 5.99
N ARG A 126 -31.44 -3.01 6.70
CA ARG A 126 -31.28 -2.44 8.04
C ARG A 126 -30.74 -3.42 9.06
N GLU A 127 -31.11 -4.72 8.97
CA GLU A 127 -30.56 -5.76 9.85
C GLU A 127 -29.08 -6.00 9.58
N LEU A 128 -28.69 -6.07 8.30
CA LEU A 128 -27.30 -6.25 7.91
C LEU A 128 -26.47 -5.01 8.27
N GLU A 129 -27.01 -3.80 8.06
CA GLU A 129 -26.32 -2.56 8.40
C GLU A 129 -26.08 -2.41 9.92
N LYS A 130 -27.02 -2.85 10.75
CA LYS A 130 -26.80 -2.91 12.22
C LYS A 130 -25.60 -3.80 12.60
N LEU A 131 -25.36 -4.87 11.85
CA LEU A 131 -24.21 -5.73 12.05
C LEU A 131 -22.92 -5.06 11.59
N CYS A 132 -22.93 -4.49 10.38
CA CYS A 132 -21.73 -3.90 9.75
C CYS A 132 -21.37 -2.54 10.37
N GLY A 133 -22.37 -1.70 10.63
CA GLY A 133 -22.18 -0.34 11.15
C GLY A 133 -21.39 0.57 10.22
N PHE A 134 -21.51 0.39 8.90
CA PHE A 134 -20.79 1.17 7.90
C PHE A 134 -21.41 2.54 7.59
N GLY A 135 -22.66 2.76 7.97
CA GLY A 135 -23.37 4.03 7.79
C GLY A 135 -23.77 4.31 6.33
N LEU A 136 -23.88 3.29 5.48
CA LEU A 136 -24.16 3.46 4.06
C LEU A 136 -25.65 3.69 3.81
N PRO A 137 -26.05 4.69 2.98
CA PRO A 137 -27.45 4.91 2.62
C PRO A 137 -27.93 3.82 1.66
N ALA A 138 -29.03 3.14 2.02
CA ALA A 138 -29.60 2.01 1.28
C ALA A 138 -29.96 2.33 -0.16
N ASP A 139 -30.43 3.55 -0.41
CA ASP A 139 -30.99 4.05 -1.69
C ASP A 139 -29.97 4.81 -2.56
N ALA A 140 -28.75 5.03 -2.07
CA ALA A 140 -27.72 5.70 -2.86
C ALA A 140 -27.26 4.81 -4.04
N PRO A 141 -27.14 5.36 -5.27
CA PRO A 141 -26.52 4.65 -6.38
C PRO A 141 -25.03 4.40 -6.07
N VAL A 142 -24.57 3.16 -6.26
CA VAL A 142 -23.19 2.78 -5.92
C VAL A 142 -22.14 3.61 -6.65
N GLN A 143 -22.39 4.01 -7.89
CA GLN A 143 -21.48 4.89 -8.66
C GLN A 143 -21.23 6.26 -8.01
N SER A 144 -22.11 6.73 -7.13
CA SER A 144 -21.96 8.01 -6.43
C SER A 144 -21.11 7.92 -5.17
N LEU A 145 -20.77 6.70 -4.75
CA LEU A 145 -20.01 6.45 -3.52
C LEU A 145 -18.49 6.54 -3.78
N PRO A 146 -17.71 7.02 -2.80
CA PRO A 146 -16.25 6.84 -2.80
C PRO A 146 -15.86 5.36 -2.91
N ILE A 147 -14.65 5.07 -3.40
CA ILE A 147 -14.16 3.69 -3.59
C ILE A 147 -14.18 2.89 -2.28
N ALA A 148 -13.81 3.52 -1.17
CA ALA A 148 -13.86 2.88 0.15
C ALA A 148 -15.28 2.43 0.53
N ASP A 149 -16.29 3.26 0.26
CA ASP A 149 -17.68 2.90 0.53
C ASP A 149 -18.21 1.82 -0.43
N GLN A 150 -17.77 1.83 -1.69
CA GLN A 150 -18.07 0.74 -2.62
C GLN A 150 -17.49 -0.60 -2.11
N GLN A 151 -16.31 -0.59 -1.51
CA GLN A 151 -15.69 -1.79 -0.92
C GLN A 151 -16.51 -2.31 0.27
N LYS A 152 -17.05 -1.42 1.11
CA LYS A 152 -17.99 -1.81 2.17
C LYS A 152 -19.25 -2.49 1.63
N VAL A 153 -19.78 -2.02 0.48
CA VAL A 153 -20.92 -2.67 -0.19
C VAL A 153 -20.58 -4.11 -0.59
N GLU A 154 -19.37 -4.37 -1.12
CA GLU A 154 -18.92 -5.73 -1.44
C GLU A 154 -18.84 -6.63 -0.20
N ILE A 155 -18.36 -6.11 0.92
CA ILE A 155 -18.32 -6.84 2.19
C ILE A 155 -19.75 -7.18 2.63
N MET A 156 -20.66 -6.21 2.62
CA MET A 156 -22.07 -6.44 2.97
C MET A 156 -22.73 -7.46 2.04
N ARG A 157 -22.43 -7.43 0.75
CA ARG A 157 -22.93 -8.41 -0.22
C ARG A 157 -22.47 -9.83 0.07
N ALA A 158 -21.22 -10.00 0.50
CA ALA A 158 -20.72 -11.32 0.90
C ALA A 158 -21.41 -11.83 2.17
N LEU A 159 -21.59 -10.96 3.17
CA LEU A 159 -22.27 -11.29 4.42
C LEU A 159 -23.75 -11.66 4.20
N ALA A 160 -24.44 -11.02 3.25
CA ALA A 160 -25.84 -11.30 2.91
C ALA A 160 -26.07 -12.71 2.30
N ARG A 161 -25.01 -13.49 2.04
CA ARG A 161 -25.06 -14.79 1.34
C ARG A 161 -24.97 -16.01 2.26
N ASP A 162 -25.00 -15.85 3.59
CA ASP A 162 -24.88 -16.94 4.58
C ASP A 162 -23.71 -17.89 4.27
N ALA A 163 -22.56 -17.32 3.92
CA ALA A 163 -21.41 -18.11 3.50
C ALA A 163 -20.80 -18.88 4.67
N ARG A 164 -20.36 -20.13 4.40
CA ARG A 164 -19.60 -20.97 5.34
C ARG A 164 -18.09 -20.78 5.19
N ILE A 165 -17.63 -20.40 3.97
CA ILE A 165 -16.26 -19.97 3.68
C ILE A 165 -16.33 -18.63 2.98
N ILE A 166 -15.62 -17.64 3.51
CA ILE A 166 -15.46 -16.31 2.87
C ILE A 166 -13.99 -16.10 2.56
N VAL A 167 -13.66 -15.94 1.28
CA VAL A 167 -12.33 -15.51 0.85
C VAL A 167 -12.34 -14.00 0.70
N MET A 168 -11.47 -13.31 1.42
CA MET A 168 -11.31 -11.85 1.38
C MET A 168 -9.95 -11.52 0.78
N ASP A 169 -9.93 -10.99 -0.45
CA ASP A 169 -8.70 -10.67 -1.19
C ASP A 169 -8.38 -9.17 -1.04
N GLU A 170 -7.43 -8.85 -0.16
CA GLU A 170 -6.98 -7.49 0.22
C GLU A 170 -8.14 -6.53 0.62
N PRO A 171 -9.03 -6.93 1.54
CA PRO A 171 -10.25 -6.17 1.81
C PRO A 171 -10.01 -4.85 2.56
N THR A 172 -8.83 -4.62 3.11
CA THR A 172 -8.46 -3.40 3.87
C THR A 172 -7.70 -2.38 3.03
N SER A 173 -7.35 -2.68 1.77
CA SER A 173 -6.46 -1.86 0.94
C SER A 173 -6.94 -0.42 0.68
N SER A 174 -8.25 -0.16 0.80
CA SER A 174 -8.86 1.16 0.59
C SER A 174 -9.62 1.68 1.82
N LEU A 175 -9.50 1.00 2.96
CA LEU A 175 -10.18 1.35 4.22
C LEU A 175 -9.29 2.23 5.11
N THR A 176 -9.91 3.07 5.91
CA THR A 176 -9.27 3.77 7.03
C THR A 176 -8.94 2.80 8.17
N ALA A 177 -8.13 3.21 9.14
CA ALA A 177 -7.78 2.39 10.30
C ALA A 177 -9.03 1.94 11.09
N ASP A 178 -9.97 2.85 11.34
CA ASP A 178 -11.23 2.55 12.07
C ASP A 178 -12.12 1.57 11.29
N GLU A 179 -12.18 1.71 9.96
CA GLU A 179 -12.94 0.81 9.09
C GLU A 179 -12.30 -0.58 9.01
N SER A 180 -10.97 -0.64 9.01
CA SER A 180 -10.21 -1.90 9.05
C SER A 180 -10.45 -2.62 10.37
N GLU A 181 -10.40 -1.91 11.52
CA GLU A 181 -10.73 -2.51 12.83
C GLU A 181 -12.17 -3.04 12.85
N ARG A 182 -13.12 -2.29 12.26
CA ARG A 182 -14.50 -2.76 12.14
C ARG A 182 -14.61 -4.05 11.30
N LEU A 183 -13.85 -4.16 10.22
CA LEU A 183 -13.78 -5.41 9.44
C LEU A 183 -13.20 -6.56 10.26
N HIS A 184 -12.15 -6.31 11.05
CA HIS A 184 -11.56 -7.32 11.94
C HIS A 184 -12.57 -7.78 13.01
N GLU A 185 -13.39 -6.89 13.57
CA GLU A 185 -14.51 -7.28 14.45
C GLU A 185 -15.51 -8.20 13.74
N ILE A 186 -15.87 -7.89 12.48
CA ILE A 186 -16.75 -8.71 11.66
C ILE A 186 -16.13 -10.10 11.41
N MET A 187 -14.83 -10.17 11.11
CA MET A 187 -14.13 -11.46 10.91
C MET A 187 -14.16 -12.30 12.19
N ARG A 188 -13.91 -11.70 13.36
CA ARG A 188 -14.01 -12.37 14.67
C ARG A 188 -15.43 -12.88 14.92
N TRP A 189 -16.47 -12.07 14.65
CA TRP A 189 -17.87 -12.45 14.77
C TRP A 189 -18.26 -13.60 13.84
N LEU A 190 -17.78 -13.63 12.58
CA LEU A 190 -17.98 -14.73 11.63
C LEU A 190 -17.36 -16.02 12.14
N ARG A 191 -16.13 -15.95 12.63
CA ARG A 191 -15.41 -17.08 13.23
C ARG A 191 -16.19 -17.71 14.39
N GLU A 192 -16.70 -16.90 15.31
CA GLU A 192 -17.49 -17.35 16.46
C GLU A 192 -18.77 -18.09 16.05
N ARG A 193 -19.27 -17.84 14.83
CA ARG A 193 -20.43 -18.51 14.24
C ARG A 193 -20.08 -19.73 13.39
N GLY A 194 -18.81 -20.10 13.36
CA GLY A 194 -18.32 -21.26 12.61
C GLY A 194 -18.08 -20.98 11.13
N THR A 195 -18.11 -19.71 10.68
CA THR A 195 -17.72 -19.35 9.32
C THR A 195 -16.20 -19.30 9.22
N THR A 196 -15.64 -19.97 8.22
CA THR A 196 -14.21 -19.95 7.91
C THR A 196 -13.90 -18.73 7.06
N VAL A 197 -12.89 -17.95 7.45
CA VAL A 197 -12.44 -16.77 6.69
C VAL A 197 -11.03 -17.02 6.17
N VAL A 198 -10.84 -16.88 4.86
CA VAL A 198 -9.51 -16.85 4.22
C VAL A 198 -9.15 -15.38 4.00
N TYR A 199 -8.24 -14.86 4.80
CA TYR A 199 -7.84 -13.46 4.79
C TYR A 199 -6.53 -13.28 4.04
N VAL A 200 -6.64 -12.83 2.78
CA VAL A 200 -5.48 -12.54 1.93
C VAL A 200 -5.09 -11.09 2.14
N THR A 201 -3.87 -10.86 2.65
CA THR A 201 -3.35 -9.51 2.89
C THR A 201 -1.82 -9.52 2.86
N HIS A 202 -1.24 -8.34 2.72
CA HIS A 202 0.18 -8.09 2.91
C HIS A 202 0.49 -7.37 4.25
N PHE A 203 -0.54 -6.99 5.01
CA PHE A 203 -0.40 -6.38 6.34
C PHE A 203 -0.19 -7.47 7.41
N LEU A 204 1.08 -7.71 7.75
CA LEU A 204 1.45 -8.81 8.65
C LEU A 204 0.97 -8.61 10.08
N ASP A 205 0.90 -7.36 10.55
CA ASP A 205 0.38 -7.02 11.88
C ASP A 205 -1.09 -7.41 12.02
N ASP A 206 -1.91 -7.18 10.97
CA ASP A 206 -3.32 -7.60 10.94
C ASP A 206 -3.44 -9.13 11.02
N VAL A 207 -2.57 -9.85 10.31
CA VAL A 207 -2.56 -11.32 10.32
C VAL A 207 -2.20 -11.87 11.69
N LEU A 208 -1.16 -11.33 12.31
CA LEU A 208 -0.72 -11.75 13.65
C LEU A 208 -1.75 -11.46 14.73
N ALA A 209 -2.52 -10.35 14.59
CA ALA A 209 -3.53 -9.95 15.55
C ALA A 209 -4.88 -10.68 15.38
N ASN A 210 -5.26 -11.06 14.15
CA ASN A 210 -6.63 -11.46 13.84
C ASN A 210 -6.77 -12.88 13.27
N CYS A 211 -5.67 -13.56 12.89
CA CYS A 211 -5.74 -14.91 12.32
C CYS A 211 -5.41 -16.01 13.35
N ASP A 212 -6.05 -17.17 13.20
CA ASP A 212 -5.74 -18.35 13.99
C ASP A 212 -4.51 -19.09 13.43
N ARG A 213 -4.43 -19.15 12.10
CA ARG A 213 -3.35 -19.78 11.36
C ARG A 213 -2.91 -18.87 10.20
N VAL A 214 -1.67 -19.04 9.79
CA VAL A 214 -1.12 -18.32 8.63
C VAL A 214 -0.39 -19.28 7.70
N THR A 215 -0.63 -19.14 6.41
CA THR A 215 0.10 -19.80 5.33
C THR A 215 0.94 -18.76 4.59
N VAL A 216 2.23 -19.01 4.50
CA VAL A 216 3.16 -18.20 3.71
C VAL A 216 3.31 -18.80 2.33
N MET A 217 3.09 -17.99 1.29
CA MET A 217 3.30 -18.37 -0.11
C MET A 217 4.45 -17.57 -0.73
N ARG A 218 5.24 -18.25 -1.57
CA ARG A 218 6.30 -17.65 -2.37
C ARG A 218 6.43 -18.39 -3.69
N ASP A 219 6.55 -17.67 -4.80
CA ASP A 219 6.74 -18.20 -6.16
C ASP A 219 5.71 -19.28 -6.53
N GLY A 220 4.44 -19.08 -6.16
CA GLY A 220 3.35 -20.00 -6.44
C GLY A 220 3.29 -21.25 -5.55
N ARG A 221 4.12 -21.36 -4.53
CA ARG A 221 4.21 -22.51 -3.61
C ARG A 221 3.89 -22.12 -2.18
N VAL A 222 3.39 -23.07 -1.40
CA VAL A 222 3.31 -22.95 0.06
C VAL A 222 4.68 -23.21 0.65
N ILE A 223 5.19 -22.27 1.41
CA ILE A 223 6.47 -22.38 2.13
C ILE A 223 6.24 -23.04 3.49
N ARG A 224 5.26 -22.54 4.25
CA ARG A 224 4.84 -23.14 5.51
C ARG A 224 3.44 -22.69 5.91
N THR A 225 2.81 -23.48 6.78
CA THR A 225 1.56 -23.15 7.47
C THR A 225 1.77 -23.36 8.96
N ALA A 226 1.45 -22.35 9.78
CA ALA A 226 1.62 -22.42 11.23
C ALA A 226 0.48 -21.71 11.96
N PRO A 227 0.25 -21.99 13.27
CA PRO A 227 -0.58 -21.12 14.11
C PRO A 227 -0.01 -19.70 14.14
N ALA A 228 -0.85 -18.66 13.96
CA ALA A 228 -0.40 -17.26 13.95
C ALA A 228 0.29 -16.85 15.25
N ALA A 229 -0.16 -17.40 16.39
CA ALA A 229 0.43 -17.15 17.69
C ALA A 229 1.89 -17.68 17.86
N GLN A 230 2.37 -18.52 16.94
CA GLN A 230 3.75 -19.04 16.91
C GLN A 230 4.64 -18.27 15.93
N GLU A 231 4.08 -17.36 15.17
CA GLU A 231 4.78 -16.58 14.17
C GLU A 231 5.17 -15.21 14.72
N THR A 232 6.22 -14.64 14.13
CA THR A 232 6.63 -13.27 14.33
C THR A 232 6.65 -12.52 13.00
N LYS A 233 6.51 -11.19 13.02
CA LYS A 233 6.58 -10.37 11.80
C LYS A 233 7.88 -10.65 11.03
N ALA A 234 9.01 -10.69 11.73
CA ALA A 234 10.32 -11.00 11.13
C ALA A 234 10.35 -12.40 10.50
N GLY A 235 9.82 -13.42 11.18
CA GLY A 235 9.77 -14.79 10.66
C GLY A 235 8.86 -14.93 9.45
N LEU A 236 7.72 -14.22 9.41
CA LEU A 236 6.85 -14.20 8.24
C LEU A 236 7.54 -13.54 7.04
N VAL A 237 8.20 -12.39 7.27
CA VAL A 237 8.98 -11.69 6.24
C VAL A 237 10.09 -12.59 5.68
N GLU A 238 10.87 -13.23 6.55
CA GLU A 238 11.92 -14.16 6.12
C GLU A 238 11.36 -15.31 5.26
N ALA A 239 10.23 -15.89 5.65
CA ALA A 239 9.60 -16.94 4.87
C ALA A 239 9.07 -16.45 3.51
N MET A 240 8.57 -15.19 3.45
CA MET A 240 8.09 -14.56 2.23
C MET A 240 9.22 -14.24 1.26
N LEU A 241 10.33 -13.68 1.76
CA LEU A 241 11.47 -13.24 0.95
C LEU A 241 12.47 -14.37 0.66
N GLY A 242 12.63 -15.29 1.62
CA GLY A 242 13.67 -16.31 1.59
C GLY A 242 15.03 -15.83 2.06
N GLU A 243 15.09 -14.62 2.61
CA GLU A 243 16.27 -13.96 3.14
C GLU A 243 15.98 -13.47 4.57
N PRO A 244 17.00 -13.38 5.46
CA PRO A 244 16.80 -12.92 6.84
C PRO A 244 16.15 -11.54 6.92
N ALA A 245 15.23 -11.38 7.86
CA ALA A 245 14.48 -10.12 8.06
C ALA A 245 15.37 -8.93 8.46
N ASP A 246 16.55 -9.18 9.01
CA ASP A 246 17.53 -8.15 9.40
C ASP A 246 18.07 -7.33 8.20
N MET A 247 17.79 -7.78 6.96
CA MET A 247 18.13 -7.04 5.73
C MET A 247 17.07 -6.03 5.29
N LEU A 248 15.96 -5.85 6.01
CA LEU A 248 14.88 -4.96 5.57
C LEU A 248 15.29 -3.48 5.52
N LEU A 249 16.08 -3.04 6.50
CA LEU A 249 16.59 -1.67 6.54
C LEU A 249 18.11 -1.70 6.32
N PRO A 250 18.61 -1.22 5.19
CA PRO A 250 20.04 -1.17 4.90
C PRO A 250 20.76 -0.21 5.84
N GLU A 251 22.05 -0.48 6.07
CA GLU A 251 22.91 0.42 6.81
C GLU A 251 23.01 1.78 6.08
N ARG A 252 22.78 2.85 6.83
CA ARG A 252 22.83 4.22 6.30
C ARG A 252 24.25 4.64 5.99
N PRO A 253 24.48 5.52 4.99
CA PRO A 253 25.77 6.18 4.84
C PRO A 253 26.06 7.07 6.07
N PRO A 254 27.31 7.38 6.34
CA PRO A 254 27.66 8.33 7.42
C PRO A 254 26.97 9.68 7.19
N ALA A 255 26.48 10.29 8.27
CA ALA A 255 25.93 11.65 8.20
C ALA A 255 26.99 12.63 7.69
N PRO A 256 26.64 13.57 6.80
CA PRO A 256 27.57 14.60 6.36
C PRO A 256 28.01 15.49 7.53
N PRO A 257 29.23 16.04 7.50
CA PRO A 257 29.71 16.97 8.53
C PRO A 257 28.72 18.12 8.79
N PRO A 258 28.56 18.57 10.04
CA PRO A 258 27.61 19.63 10.40
C PRO A 258 27.82 20.94 9.62
N ASP A 259 29.06 21.26 9.24
CA ASP A 259 29.45 22.46 8.50
C ASP A 259 29.23 22.34 6.98
N THR A 260 28.77 21.18 6.48
CA THR A 260 28.47 21.00 5.06
C THR A 260 27.32 21.93 4.65
N PRO A 261 27.51 22.81 3.65
CA PRO A 261 26.43 23.68 3.16
C PRO A 261 25.22 22.85 2.70
N PRO A 262 23.99 23.27 3.07
CA PRO A 262 22.79 22.56 2.63
C PRO A 262 22.60 22.71 1.12
N VAL A 263 22.14 21.63 0.47
CA VAL A 263 21.68 21.65 -0.91
C VAL A 263 20.35 22.38 -1.05
N ALA A 264 19.48 22.20 -0.04
CA ALA A 264 18.18 22.90 0.04
C ALA A 264 17.91 23.37 1.46
N GLU A 265 17.30 24.55 1.59
CA GLU A 265 16.93 25.14 2.88
C GLU A 265 15.60 25.89 2.75
N MET A 266 14.75 25.71 3.74
CA MET A 266 13.55 26.52 3.97
C MET A 266 13.78 27.38 5.21
N ARG A 267 13.44 28.68 5.16
CA ARG A 267 13.56 29.61 6.27
C ARG A 267 12.23 30.30 6.51
N ASP A 268 11.60 29.99 7.63
CA ASP A 268 10.32 30.56 8.08
C ASP A 268 9.26 30.58 6.98
N VAL A 269 9.12 29.43 6.26
CA VAL A 269 8.25 29.34 5.09
C VAL A 269 6.80 29.15 5.51
N HIS A 270 5.94 29.99 4.90
CA HIS A 270 4.49 29.89 5.01
C HIS A 270 3.89 29.67 3.60
N ALA A 271 3.12 28.61 3.41
CA ALA A 271 2.53 28.25 2.12
C ALA A 271 1.26 27.38 2.32
N GLY A 272 0.09 27.93 2.07
CA GLY A 272 -1.17 27.19 2.30
C GLY A 272 -1.31 26.74 3.74
N ALA A 273 -1.27 25.42 3.97
CA ALA A 273 -1.31 24.81 5.31
C ALA A 273 0.05 24.80 6.03
N VAL A 274 1.15 25.15 5.35
CA VAL A 274 2.50 25.19 5.93
C VAL A 274 2.67 26.50 6.71
N SER A 275 3.17 26.43 7.95
CA SER A 275 3.28 27.57 8.85
C SER A 275 4.63 27.61 9.56
N GLY A 276 5.48 28.59 9.19
CA GLY A 276 6.76 28.88 9.86
C GLY A 276 7.80 27.76 9.76
N VAL A 277 7.81 27.02 8.64
CA VAL A 277 8.69 25.86 8.50
C VAL A 277 10.12 26.28 8.17
N SER A 278 11.04 25.81 9.00
CA SER A 278 12.48 25.92 8.76
C SER A 278 13.11 24.53 8.77
N LEU A 279 13.71 24.13 7.66
CA LEU A 279 14.43 22.86 7.53
C LEU A 279 15.58 23.02 6.53
N ARG A 280 16.57 22.13 6.62
CA ARG A 280 17.67 22.09 5.67
C ARG A 280 18.03 20.65 5.35
N VAL A 281 18.46 20.39 4.11
CA VAL A 281 18.94 19.09 3.65
C VAL A 281 20.34 19.27 3.08
N ARG A 282 21.30 18.45 3.54
CA ARG A 282 22.68 18.48 3.05
C ARG A 282 22.90 17.44 1.96
N PRO A 283 23.91 17.57 1.11
CA PRO A 283 24.31 16.51 0.19
C PRO A 283 24.62 15.23 0.95
N GLY A 284 24.04 14.10 0.50
CA GLY A 284 24.20 12.78 1.14
C GLY A 284 23.41 12.59 2.43
N GLU A 285 22.67 13.59 2.89
CA GLU A 285 21.82 13.49 4.08
C GLU A 285 20.43 12.95 3.72
N ILE A 286 19.90 12.07 4.55
CA ILE A 286 18.50 11.67 4.52
C ILE A 286 17.81 12.33 5.71
N VAL A 287 16.90 13.27 5.43
CA VAL A 287 16.09 14.00 6.42
C VAL A 287 14.67 13.44 6.38
N GLY A 288 14.17 12.94 7.50
CA GLY A 288 12.82 12.40 7.62
C GLY A 288 11.80 13.46 8.06
N LEU A 289 10.57 13.38 7.56
CA LEU A 289 9.41 14.07 8.12
C LEU A 289 8.45 13.02 8.69
N ALA A 290 8.26 13.02 10.01
CA ALA A 290 7.31 12.17 10.71
C ALA A 290 6.11 12.99 11.21
N GLY A 291 4.92 12.41 11.18
CA GLY A 291 3.69 13.05 11.67
C GLY A 291 2.46 12.22 11.33
N LEU A 292 1.34 12.52 11.96
CA LEU A 292 0.08 11.84 11.68
C LEU A 292 -0.44 12.17 10.26
N VAL A 293 -1.38 11.37 9.77
CA VAL A 293 -2.06 11.64 8.49
C VAL A 293 -2.70 13.04 8.55
N GLY A 294 -2.48 13.85 7.51
CA GLY A 294 -2.95 15.23 7.47
C GLY A 294 -2.12 16.24 8.28
N SER A 295 -0.93 15.86 8.77
CA SER A 295 -0.07 16.77 9.54
C SER A 295 0.60 17.88 8.73
N GLY A 296 0.56 17.83 7.39
CA GLY A 296 1.17 18.84 6.51
C GLY A 296 2.50 18.47 5.90
N ARG A 297 2.93 17.20 5.99
CA ARG A 297 4.22 16.70 5.45
C ARG A 297 4.31 16.87 3.94
N THR A 298 3.30 16.41 3.20
CA THR A 298 3.19 16.54 1.74
C THR A 298 3.21 18.01 1.31
N GLU A 299 2.52 18.88 2.04
CA GLU A 299 2.47 20.32 1.77
C GLU A 299 3.85 20.97 1.94
N ILE A 300 4.63 20.57 2.95
CA ILE A 300 6.02 21.01 3.11
C ILE A 300 6.87 20.59 1.91
N ALA A 301 6.77 19.34 1.46
CA ALA A 301 7.48 18.84 0.29
C ALA A 301 7.08 19.60 -0.98
N ARG A 302 5.78 19.85 -1.18
CA ARG A 302 5.23 20.57 -2.32
C ARG A 302 5.70 22.03 -2.35
N ALA A 303 5.73 22.72 -1.19
CA ALA A 303 6.25 24.07 -1.05
C ALA A 303 7.74 24.11 -1.40
N LEU A 304 8.56 23.16 -0.91
CA LEU A 304 9.99 23.07 -1.23
C LEU A 304 10.22 22.84 -2.72
N PHE A 305 9.42 21.99 -3.36
CA PHE A 305 9.52 21.68 -4.79
C PHE A 305 8.94 22.76 -5.71
N GLY A 306 8.23 23.76 -5.17
CA GLY A 306 7.59 24.82 -5.93
C GLY A 306 6.27 24.43 -6.59
N CYS A 307 5.57 23.40 -6.06
CA CYS A 307 4.19 23.09 -6.46
C CYS A 307 3.20 24.10 -5.88
N ASP A 308 3.46 24.56 -4.66
CA ASP A 308 2.61 25.49 -3.93
C ASP A 308 3.27 26.85 -3.80
N ARG A 309 2.46 27.92 -3.87
CA ARG A 309 2.95 29.29 -3.79
C ARG A 309 3.36 29.64 -2.36
N ILE A 310 4.57 30.17 -2.19
CA ILE A 310 5.07 30.66 -0.93
C ILE A 310 4.44 32.02 -0.64
N GLY A 311 3.83 32.16 0.54
CA GLY A 311 3.22 33.40 1.04
C GLY A 311 4.26 34.32 1.71
N SER A 312 5.15 33.75 2.55
CA SER A 312 6.26 34.42 3.21
C SER A 312 7.39 33.43 3.55
N GLY A 313 8.54 33.96 3.95
CA GLY A 313 9.75 33.16 4.13
C GLY A 313 10.51 32.98 2.82
N GLU A 314 11.55 32.15 2.84
CA GLU A 314 12.37 31.91 1.64
C GLU A 314 12.76 30.43 1.51
N VAL A 315 12.87 29.98 0.26
CA VAL A 315 13.47 28.70 -0.10
C VAL A 315 14.77 28.97 -0.81
N LEU A 316 15.84 28.32 -0.37
CA LEU A 316 17.16 28.41 -1.00
C LEU A 316 17.54 27.04 -1.58
N PHE A 317 18.18 27.08 -2.74
CA PHE A 317 18.82 25.92 -3.35
C PHE A 317 20.27 26.25 -3.65
N ARG A 318 21.22 25.48 -3.09
CA ARG A 318 22.68 25.79 -3.09
C ARG A 318 23.01 27.19 -2.55
N GLY A 319 22.25 27.64 -1.56
CA GLY A 319 22.41 28.97 -0.98
C GLY A 319 21.82 30.13 -1.78
N GLU A 320 21.25 29.85 -2.97
CA GLU A 320 20.60 30.86 -3.82
C GLU A 320 19.08 30.86 -3.63
N PRO A 321 18.42 32.03 -3.48
CA PRO A 321 16.96 32.06 -3.35
C PRO A 321 16.24 31.54 -4.60
N VAL A 322 15.22 30.71 -4.37
CA VAL A 322 14.33 30.21 -5.43
C VAL A 322 13.21 31.23 -5.66
N THR A 323 13.42 32.15 -6.57
CA THR A 323 12.46 33.23 -6.88
C THR A 323 11.39 32.82 -7.88
N ASP A 324 11.69 31.87 -8.78
CA ASP A 324 10.73 31.22 -9.70
C ASP A 324 10.38 29.85 -9.14
N ALA A 325 9.37 29.84 -8.25
CA ALA A 325 8.87 28.61 -7.65
C ALA A 325 7.90 27.91 -8.61
N SER A 326 8.42 26.97 -9.39
CA SER A 326 7.64 26.09 -10.24
C SER A 326 8.32 24.72 -10.35
N PRO A 327 7.56 23.62 -10.50
CA PRO A 327 8.15 22.28 -10.67
C PRO A 327 9.16 22.21 -11.82
N ARG A 328 8.88 22.92 -12.93
CA ARG A 328 9.79 23.01 -14.07
C ARG A 328 11.13 23.67 -13.72
N ALA A 329 11.08 24.77 -12.98
CA ALA A 329 12.28 25.47 -12.53
C ALA A 329 13.07 24.64 -11.51
N SER A 330 12.40 23.95 -10.60
CA SER A 330 13.01 23.05 -9.62
C SER A 330 13.73 21.88 -10.29
N ILE A 331 13.09 21.24 -11.28
CA ILE A 331 13.72 20.19 -12.08
C ILE A 331 14.97 20.72 -12.81
N ALA A 332 14.89 21.90 -13.41
CA ALA A 332 16.01 22.49 -14.12
C ALA A 332 17.19 22.84 -13.19
N ARG A 333 16.94 23.12 -11.91
CA ARG A 333 17.95 23.35 -10.87
C ARG A 333 18.58 22.06 -10.33
N GLY A 334 17.99 20.90 -10.56
CA GLY A 334 18.46 19.61 -10.04
C GLY A 334 17.67 19.09 -8.85
N MET A 335 16.47 19.54 -8.64
CA MET A 335 15.53 18.95 -7.68
C MET A 335 14.66 17.90 -8.37
N ALA A 336 14.27 16.88 -7.64
CA ALA A 336 13.32 15.87 -8.08
C ALA A 336 12.33 15.54 -6.96
N MET A 337 11.10 15.14 -7.33
CA MET A 337 10.08 14.74 -6.37
C MET A 337 9.33 13.50 -6.85
N ILE A 338 9.32 12.47 -6.02
CA ILE A 338 8.41 11.32 -6.14
C ILE A 338 7.18 11.65 -5.30
N PRO A 339 5.99 11.82 -5.92
CA PRO A 339 4.77 12.15 -5.22
C PRO A 339 4.11 10.92 -4.59
N GLU A 340 3.23 11.14 -3.60
CA GLU A 340 2.45 10.11 -2.92
C GLU A 340 1.61 9.27 -3.90
N ASP A 341 0.84 9.93 -4.78
CA ASP A 341 0.05 9.23 -5.80
C ASP A 341 0.84 9.07 -7.11
N ARG A 342 1.51 7.91 -7.23
CA ARG A 342 2.27 7.58 -8.43
C ARG A 342 1.44 7.50 -9.70
N ARG A 343 0.13 7.13 -9.60
CA ARG A 343 -0.75 6.93 -10.76
C ARG A 343 -1.33 8.23 -11.28
N ALA A 344 -1.74 9.12 -10.38
CA ALA A 344 -2.33 10.39 -10.76
C ALA A 344 -1.29 11.49 -11.04
N GLN A 345 -0.15 11.47 -10.32
CA GLN A 345 0.84 12.55 -10.32
C GLN A 345 2.22 12.13 -10.85
N GLY A 346 2.58 10.85 -10.68
CA GLY A 346 3.93 10.38 -10.97
C GLY A 346 4.12 9.86 -12.39
N LEU A 347 3.17 9.11 -12.93
CA LEU A 347 3.26 8.37 -14.18
C LEU A 347 2.12 8.69 -15.14
N VAL A 348 2.38 8.62 -16.43
CA VAL A 348 1.37 8.68 -17.48
C VAL A 348 1.05 7.25 -17.90
N LEU A 349 0.00 6.67 -17.32
CA LEU A 349 -0.30 5.23 -17.40
C LEU A 349 -0.47 4.69 -18.82
N LEU A 350 -1.00 5.51 -19.75
CA LEU A 350 -1.21 5.15 -21.16
C LEU A 350 0.02 5.40 -22.04
N ARG A 351 1.19 5.59 -21.44
CA ARG A 351 2.43 5.82 -22.17
C ARG A 351 3.47 4.75 -21.84
N PRO A 352 4.36 4.44 -22.80
CA PRO A 352 5.45 3.49 -22.59
C PRO A 352 6.39 3.88 -21.45
N VAL A 353 7.11 2.89 -20.92
CA VAL A 353 8.17 3.09 -19.91
C VAL A 353 9.19 4.14 -20.39
N LEU A 354 9.64 4.06 -21.64
CA LEU A 354 10.59 5.00 -22.24
C LEU A 354 10.12 6.45 -22.10
N GLU A 355 8.89 6.74 -22.51
CA GLU A 355 8.33 8.09 -22.48
C GLU A 355 8.13 8.58 -21.05
N ASN A 356 7.68 7.72 -20.14
CA ASN A 356 7.53 8.07 -18.72
C ASN A 356 8.85 8.50 -18.08
N VAL A 357 9.94 7.79 -18.38
CA VAL A 357 11.25 8.07 -17.80
C VAL A 357 11.85 9.36 -18.38
N THR A 358 11.70 9.60 -19.66
CA THR A 358 12.40 10.71 -20.34
C THR A 358 11.64 12.04 -20.36
N LEU A 359 10.32 12.02 -20.12
CA LEU A 359 9.44 13.18 -20.23
C LEU A 359 9.98 14.47 -19.52
N PRO A 360 10.47 14.44 -18.27
CA PRO A 360 11.03 15.65 -17.63
C PRO A 360 12.39 16.07 -18.18
N HIS A 361 13.07 15.21 -18.94
CA HIS A 361 14.46 15.35 -19.34
C HIS A 361 14.68 15.34 -20.86
N LEU A 362 13.62 15.55 -21.66
CA LEU A 362 13.69 15.50 -23.14
C LEU A 362 14.74 16.47 -23.70
N GLY A 363 14.99 17.60 -23.04
CA GLY A 363 16.04 18.53 -23.44
C GLY A 363 17.45 17.93 -23.51
N ARG A 364 17.75 16.91 -22.71
CA ARG A 364 19.06 16.21 -22.72
C ARG A 364 19.27 15.39 -23.99
N PHE A 365 18.19 14.94 -24.60
CA PHE A 365 18.21 14.11 -25.80
C PHE A 365 17.86 14.88 -27.07
N THR A 366 17.60 16.19 -26.94
CA THR A 366 17.21 17.05 -28.06
C THR A 366 18.39 17.92 -28.49
N ARG A 367 18.79 17.78 -29.75
CA ARG A 367 19.80 18.64 -30.38
C ARG A 367 19.19 19.34 -31.59
N THR A 368 19.27 20.66 -31.63
CA THR A 368 18.69 21.48 -32.71
C THR A 368 17.20 21.18 -32.99
N GLY A 369 16.42 20.86 -31.94
CA GLY A 369 15.01 20.53 -32.09
C GLY A 369 14.70 19.08 -32.48
N VAL A 370 15.73 18.25 -32.73
CA VAL A 370 15.58 16.83 -33.10
C VAL A 370 15.91 15.92 -31.91
N LEU A 371 15.00 15.03 -31.57
CA LEU A 371 15.16 14.04 -30.49
C LEU A 371 16.05 12.86 -30.93
N SER A 372 17.13 12.61 -30.18
CA SER A 372 18.00 11.45 -30.37
C SER A 372 17.38 10.19 -29.73
N ARG A 373 16.52 9.49 -30.47
CA ARG A 373 15.85 8.29 -29.98
C ARG A 373 16.81 7.17 -29.56
N GLY A 374 17.96 7.04 -30.23
CA GLY A 374 18.99 6.05 -29.88
C GLY A 374 19.63 6.35 -28.51
N GLY A 375 20.00 7.60 -28.26
CA GLY A 375 20.58 8.03 -27.00
C GLY A 375 19.56 7.94 -25.84
N GLU A 376 18.32 8.33 -26.10
CA GLU A 376 17.20 8.20 -25.16
C GLU A 376 17.02 6.74 -24.71
N ARG A 377 16.87 5.81 -25.66
CA ARG A 377 16.69 4.37 -25.38
C ARG A 377 17.87 3.74 -24.66
N ALA A 378 19.10 4.13 -25.00
CA ALA A 378 20.30 3.59 -24.35
C ALA A 378 20.34 4.00 -22.85
N ALA A 379 20.12 5.30 -22.55
CA ALA A 379 20.14 5.80 -21.20
C ALA A 379 19.02 5.21 -20.32
N VAL A 380 17.81 5.05 -20.88
CA VAL A 380 16.70 4.45 -20.13
C VAL A 380 16.93 2.96 -19.90
N ARG A 381 17.46 2.23 -20.88
CA ARG A 381 17.75 0.79 -20.74
C ARG A 381 18.71 0.53 -19.58
N GLU A 382 19.80 1.28 -19.50
CA GLU A 382 20.78 1.19 -18.41
C GLU A 382 20.13 1.35 -17.03
N LEU A 383 19.24 2.35 -16.88
CA LEU A 383 18.54 2.59 -15.63
C LEU A 383 17.51 1.49 -15.29
N ILE A 384 16.72 1.04 -16.28
CA ILE A 384 15.73 -0.02 -16.12
C ILE A 384 16.37 -1.34 -15.70
N GLU A 385 17.52 -1.68 -16.31
CA GLU A 385 18.31 -2.86 -15.95
C GLU A 385 18.92 -2.72 -14.55
N ARG A 386 19.54 -1.57 -14.23
CA ARG A 386 20.12 -1.28 -12.91
C ARG A 386 19.07 -1.38 -11.79
N LEU A 387 17.86 -0.85 -12.01
CA LEU A 387 16.78 -0.87 -11.03
C LEU A 387 16.02 -2.20 -11.00
N GLY A 388 16.35 -3.13 -11.89
CA GLY A 388 15.72 -4.44 -11.97
C GLY A 388 14.22 -4.36 -12.23
N VAL A 389 13.78 -3.49 -13.15
CA VAL A 389 12.38 -3.40 -13.61
C VAL A 389 12.06 -4.63 -14.47
N ARG A 390 10.94 -5.27 -14.20
CA ARG A 390 10.51 -6.46 -14.95
C ARG A 390 9.03 -6.38 -15.35
N PRO A 391 8.73 -6.66 -16.65
CA PRO A 391 9.64 -6.93 -17.75
C PRO A 391 10.47 -5.68 -18.13
N ALA A 392 11.71 -5.85 -18.62
CA ALA A 392 12.59 -4.75 -19.04
C ALA A 392 12.23 -4.20 -20.43
N ALA A 393 10.94 -4.07 -20.72
CA ALA A 393 10.41 -3.64 -22.01
C ALA A 393 10.21 -2.13 -22.03
N LEU A 394 10.98 -1.40 -22.84
CA LEU A 394 10.90 0.06 -22.91
C LEU A 394 9.63 0.57 -23.60
N ASP A 395 9.08 -0.22 -24.52
CA ASP A 395 7.91 0.13 -25.32
C ASP A 395 6.58 -0.38 -24.70
N GLY A 396 6.67 -1.08 -23.55
CA GLY A 396 5.49 -1.57 -22.83
C GLY A 396 4.76 -0.45 -22.08
N ASP A 397 3.43 -0.44 -22.11
CA ASP A 397 2.61 0.49 -21.35
C ASP A 397 2.81 0.28 -19.85
N ILE A 398 3.04 1.37 -19.11
CA ILE A 398 3.32 1.29 -17.67
C ILE A 398 2.14 0.75 -16.86
N ALA A 399 0.92 0.87 -17.38
CA ALA A 399 -0.29 0.40 -16.73
C ALA A 399 -0.30 -1.11 -16.42
N VAL A 400 0.40 -1.93 -17.24
CA VAL A 400 0.46 -3.39 -17.07
C VAL A 400 1.52 -3.87 -16.07
N TYR A 401 2.34 -2.96 -15.55
CA TYR A 401 3.39 -3.29 -14.59
C TYR A 401 2.83 -3.36 -13.16
N SER A 402 3.39 -4.25 -12.35
CA SER A 402 3.09 -4.30 -10.91
C SER A 402 3.44 -2.99 -10.21
N GLY A 403 2.83 -2.72 -9.05
CA GLY A 403 3.08 -1.51 -8.27
C GLY A 403 4.55 -1.28 -7.96
N GLY A 404 5.29 -2.31 -7.56
CA GLY A 404 6.73 -2.21 -7.31
C GLY A 404 7.54 -1.87 -8.56
N ASN A 405 7.17 -2.41 -9.74
CA ASN A 405 7.84 -2.05 -10.99
C ASN A 405 7.48 -0.63 -11.47
N GLN A 406 6.22 -0.19 -11.29
CA GLN A 406 5.82 1.20 -11.53
C GLN A 406 6.65 2.17 -10.66
N GLN A 407 6.85 1.82 -9.38
CA GLN A 407 7.68 2.61 -8.47
C GLN A 407 9.12 2.70 -8.94
N LYS A 408 9.73 1.59 -9.37
CA LYS A 408 11.08 1.57 -9.93
C LYS A 408 11.20 2.43 -11.21
N VAL A 409 10.20 2.43 -12.08
CA VAL A 409 10.14 3.31 -13.26
C VAL A 409 10.05 4.78 -12.84
N LEU A 410 9.32 5.08 -11.77
CA LEU A 410 9.24 6.43 -11.21
C LEU A 410 10.60 6.89 -10.63
N PHE A 411 11.34 6.00 -9.96
CA PHE A 411 12.73 6.28 -9.59
C PHE A 411 13.62 6.49 -10.82
N ALA A 412 13.51 5.64 -11.86
CA ALA A 412 14.26 5.81 -13.10
C ALA A 412 14.02 7.17 -13.75
N LYS A 413 12.76 7.63 -13.78
CA LYS A 413 12.37 8.95 -14.28
C LYS A 413 13.16 10.07 -13.65
N TRP A 414 13.33 10.07 -12.34
CA TRP A 414 14.00 11.14 -11.63
C TRP A 414 15.52 10.97 -11.60
N LEU A 415 16.01 9.75 -11.44
CA LEU A 415 17.44 9.44 -11.46
C LEU A 415 18.12 9.72 -12.80
N LEU A 416 17.37 9.68 -13.91
CA LEU A 416 17.85 10.10 -15.23
C LEU A 416 18.37 11.52 -15.21
N GLY A 417 17.75 12.40 -14.40
CA GLY A 417 18.17 13.79 -14.20
C GLY A 417 19.42 13.98 -13.37
N ARG A 418 19.86 12.98 -12.61
CA ARG A 418 20.92 13.05 -11.58
C ARG A 418 20.64 14.18 -10.58
N PRO A 419 19.56 14.10 -9.81
CA PRO A 419 19.15 15.17 -8.91
C PRO A 419 20.15 15.33 -7.77
N GLU A 420 20.32 16.57 -7.29
CA GLU A 420 21.08 16.89 -6.09
C GLU A 420 20.19 16.87 -4.85
N LEU A 421 18.88 17.12 -5.02
CA LEU A 421 17.85 16.93 -4.02
C LEU A 421 16.77 16.00 -4.56
N LEU A 422 16.47 14.95 -3.82
CA LEU A 422 15.37 14.03 -4.10
C LEU A 422 14.37 14.04 -2.95
N ILE A 423 13.16 14.50 -3.24
CA ILE A 423 12.03 14.49 -2.32
C ILE A 423 11.24 13.20 -2.57
N LEU A 424 11.01 12.42 -1.52
CA LEU A 424 10.31 11.14 -1.55
C LEU A 424 9.07 11.23 -0.65
N ASP A 425 7.90 11.31 -1.27
CA ASP A 425 6.63 11.34 -0.56
C ASP A 425 5.95 9.97 -0.67
N GLU A 426 5.90 9.24 0.44
CA GLU A 426 5.38 7.88 0.56
C GLU A 426 5.96 6.91 -0.51
N PRO A 427 7.30 6.78 -0.63
CA PRO A 427 7.93 6.07 -1.74
C PRO A 427 7.63 4.56 -1.78
N THR A 428 7.15 3.98 -0.70
CA THR A 428 6.87 2.54 -0.54
C THR A 428 5.38 2.23 -0.45
N ARG A 429 4.51 3.24 -0.53
CA ARG A 429 3.07 3.05 -0.42
C ARG A 429 2.52 2.12 -1.50
N GLY A 430 1.81 1.08 -1.08
CA GLY A 430 1.22 0.07 -1.97
C GLY A 430 2.26 -0.75 -2.74
N VAL A 431 3.42 -0.95 -2.10
CA VAL A 431 4.50 -1.81 -2.57
C VAL A 431 4.62 -2.99 -1.60
N ASP A 432 4.90 -4.18 -2.12
CA ASP A 432 5.10 -5.36 -1.28
C ASP A 432 6.42 -5.30 -0.48
N VAL A 433 6.53 -6.14 0.55
CA VAL A 433 7.64 -6.11 1.51
C VAL A 433 9.00 -6.31 0.82
N GLY A 434 9.10 -7.21 -0.17
CA GLY A 434 10.36 -7.45 -0.89
C GLY A 434 10.76 -6.30 -1.80
N ALA A 435 9.77 -5.63 -2.42
CA ALA A 435 10.06 -4.44 -3.21
C ALA A 435 10.39 -3.24 -2.31
N LYS A 436 9.82 -3.14 -1.08
CA LYS A 436 10.20 -2.11 -0.09
C LYS A 436 11.69 -2.19 0.26
N SER A 437 12.19 -3.36 0.62
CA SER A 437 13.61 -3.56 0.95
C SER A 437 14.54 -3.05 -0.16
N ARG A 438 14.22 -3.37 -1.43
CA ARG A 438 14.98 -2.88 -2.60
C ARG A 438 14.90 -1.36 -2.78
N ILE A 439 13.75 -0.75 -2.45
CA ILE A 439 13.59 0.72 -2.47
C ILE A 439 14.44 1.35 -1.37
N TYR A 440 14.49 0.77 -0.17
CA TYR A 440 15.34 1.25 0.93
C TYR A 440 16.83 1.22 0.55
N GLN A 441 17.29 0.10 -0.03
CA GLN A 441 18.64 -0.03 -0.54
C GLN A 441 18.94 1.06 -1.58
N LEU A 442 18.02 1.30 -2.52
CA LEU A 442 18.15 2.33 -3.53
C LEU A 442 18.22 3.74 -2.92
N ILE A 443 17.40 4.05 -1.91
CA ILE A 443 17.43 5.34 -1.20
C ILE A 443 18.80 5.56 -0.55
N VAL A 444 19.32 4.55 0.13
CA VAL A 444 20.65 4.60 0.77
C VAL A 444 21.77 4.75 -0.25
N GLU A 445 21.73 4.01 -1.38
CA GLU A 445 22.69 4.16 -2.49
C GLU A 445 22.67 5.57 -3.09
N ILE A 446 21.50 6.16 -3.28
CA ILE A 446 21.33 7.52 -3.80
C ILE A 446 21.93 8.54 -2.84
N ALA A 447 21.67 8.40 -1.54
CA ALA A 447 22.28 9.25 -0.52
C ALA A 447 23.80 9.09 -0.46
N ALA A 448 24.31 7.85 -0.47
CA ALA A 448 25.74 7.55 -0.50
C ALA A 448 26.45 8.16 -1.73
N ALA A 449 25.74 8.30 -2.84
CA ALA A 449 26.25 8.98 -4.04
C ALA A 449 26.25 10.53 -3.93
N GLY A 450 25.82 11.10 -2.78
CA GLY A 450 25.85 12.52 -2.50
C GLY A 450 24.55 13.29 -2.74
N THR A 451 23.46 12.62 -3.13
CA THR A 451 22.14 13.26 -3.27
C THR A 451 21.54 13.53 -1.88
N GLY A 452 21.10 14.74 -1.59
CA GLY A 452 20.30 15.06 -0.41
C GLY A 452 18.88 14.49 -0.56
N ILE A 453 18.35 13.88 0.49
CA ILE A 453 17.03 13.25 0.45
C ILE A 453 16.12 13.84 1.53
N LEU A 454 14.90 14.24 1.14
CA LEU A 454 13.80 14.50 2.06
C LEU A 454 12.82 13.34 1.96
N LEU A 455 12.71 12.56 3.05
CA LEU A 455 11.88 11.35 3.11
C LEU A 455 10.63 11.59 3.95
N ILE A 456 9.48 11.35 3.36
CA ILE A 456 8.18 11.36 4.02
C ILE A 456 7.61 9.95 3.94
N SER A 457 7.23 9.39 5.09
CA SER A 457 6.49 8.14 5.15
C SER A 457 5.50 8.16 6.32
N SER A 458 4.37 7.51 6.11
CA SER A 458 3.41 7.20 7.17
C SER A 458 3.89 6.05 8.06
N GLU A 459 4.83 5.23 7.57
CA GLU A 459 5.48 4.17 8.33
C GLU A 459 6.66 4.77 9.11
N LEU A 460 6.46 4.99 10.41
CA LEU A 460 7.47 5.63 11.28
C LEU A 460 8.77 4.82 11.37
N GLU A 461 8.70 3.49 11.23
CA GLU A 461 9.86 2.59 11.16
C GLU A 461 10.75 2.93 9.96
N GLU A 462 10.17 3.26 8.79
CA GLU A 462 10.93 3.68 7.60
C GLU A 462 11.67 4.99 7.86
N VAL A 463 10.94 5.98 8.42
CA VAL A 463 11.51 7.30 8.68
C VAL A 463 12.63 7.20 9.71
N ALA A 464 12.39 6.52 10.84
CA ALA A 464 13.40 6.32 11.89
C ALA A 464 14.60 5.50 11.38
N GLY A 465 14.33 4.44 10.63
CA GLY A 465 15.33 3.50 10.13
C GLY A 465 16.24 4.07 9.06
N LEU A 466 15.73 4.87 8.12
CA LEU A 466 16.49 5.39 6.98
C LEU A 466 17.08 6.78 7.21
N SER A 467 16.48 7.62 8.08
CA SER A 467 16.87 9.02 8.20
C SER A 467 18.04 9.24 9.16
N HIS A 468 18.88 10.24 8.89
CA HIS A 468 19.90 10.70 9.81
C HIS A 468 19.32 11.52 10.96
N ARG A 469 18.26 12.31 10.65
CA ARG A 469 17.45 13.07 11.60
C ARG A 469 16.02 13.15 11.10
N VAL A 470 15.10 13.30 12.03
CA VAL A 470 13.66 13.29 11.75
C VAL A 470 13.03 14.55 12.34
N HIS A 471 12.38 15.34 11.49
CA HIS A 471 11.53 16.43 11.94
C HIS A 471 10.13 15.93 12.23
N LEU A 472 9.58 16.33 13.37
CA LEU A 472 8.23 16.01 13.79
C LEU A 472 7.28 17.09 13.28
N VAL A 473 6.27 16.69 12.49
CA VAL A 473 5.36 17.62 11.81
C VAL A 473 3.95 17.49 12.39
N ARG A 474 3.35 18.61 12.74
CA ARG A 474 1.97 18.73 13.21
C ARG A 474 1.34 20.04 12.76
N GLY A 475 0.13 19.96 12.15
CA GLY A 475 -0.61 21.14 11.71
C GLY A 475 0.17 22.07 10.78
N GLY A 476 0.98 21.51 9.87
CA GLY A 476 1.79 22.27 8.92
C GLY A 476 3.04 22.91 9.48
N SER A 477 3.42 22.61 10.73
CA SER A 477 4.60 23.17 11.39
C SER A 477 5.55 22.07 11.86
N ILE A 478 6.85 22.34 11.94
CA ILE A 478 7.83 21.49 12.60
C ILE A 478 7.78 21.79 14.10
N VAL A 479 7.39 20.78 14.89
CA VAL A 479 7.23 20.90 16.35
C VAL A 479 8.41 20.34 17.13
N GLY A 480 9.34 19.65 16.46
CA GLY A 480 10.54 19.09 17.08
C GLY A 480 11.43 18.38 16.07
N GLU A 481 12.62 17.99 16.54
CA GLU A 481 13.58 17.18 15.78
C GLU A 481 14.12 16.06 16.70
N VAL A 482 14.29 14.86 16.14
CA VAL A 482 14.93 13.73 16.81
C VAL A 482 16.02 13.13 15.93
N PRO A 483 17.08 12.52 16.50
CA PRO A 483 18.03 11.74 15.72
C PRO A 483 17.31 10.56 15.06
N GLY A 484 17.66 10.19 13.85
CA GLY A 484 17.16 8.95 13.23
C GLY A 484 17.74 7.71 13.92
N PRO A 485 19.08 7.62 14.09
CA PRO A 485 19.71 6.47 14.73
C PRO A 485 19.32 6.31 16.20
N GLY A 486 18.78 5.13 16.55
CA GLY A 486 18.46 4.76 17.93
C GLY A 486 17.16 5.33 18.48
N THR A 487 16.43 6.17 17.70
CA THR A 487 15.10 6.64 18.11
C THR A 487 14.06 5.57 17.78
N SER A 488 13.30 5.17 18.80
CA SER A 488 12.20 4.21 18.60
C SER A 488 10.95 4.89 18.03
N VAL A 489 10.08 4.09 17.41
CA VAL A 489 8.77 4.56 16.96
C VAL A 489 7.95 5.14 18.10
N ASP A 490 8.01 4.48 19.29
CA ASP A 490 7.30 4.93 20.48
C ASP A 490 7.78 6.31 20.94
N GLU A 491 9.09 6.58 20.87
CA GLU A 491 9.66 7.89 21.21
C GLU A 491 9.18 8.98 20.22
N ILE A 492 9.11 8.66 18.93
CA ILE A 492 8.57 9.58 17.91
C ILE A 492 7.11 9.90 18.22
N LEU A 493 6.29 8.88 18.49
CA LEU A 493 4.88 9.03 18.83
C LEU A 493 4.70 9.82 20.13
N GLN A 494 5.43 9.47 21.19
CA GLN A 494 5.38 10.17 22.45
C GLN A 494 5.66 11.66 22.26
N ARG A 495 6.71 12.04 21.55
CA ARG A 495 7.05 13.45 21.28
C ARG A 495 6.02 14.15 20.39
N LEU A 496 5.39 13.46 19.45
CA LEU A 496 4.30 14.03 18.64
C LEU A 496 3.07 14.37 19.50
N PHE A 497 2.81 13.59 20.57
CA PHE A 497 1.67 13.81 21.48
C PHE A 497 2.01 14.73 22.66
N GLU A 498 3.22 14.71 23.22
CA GLU A 498 3.63 15.53 24.37
C GLU A 498 3.53 17.06 24.13
N VAL A 499 3.58 17.51 22.88
CA VAL A 499 3.41 18.93 22.51
C VAL A 499 1.94 19.40 22.68
N GLU A 500 1.03 18.58 23.18
CA GLU A 500 -0.41 18.93 23.38
C GLU A 500 -0.72 19.75 24.64
N GLN A 501 0.23 20.05 25.53
CA GLN A 501 -0.04 20.94 26.66
C GLN A 501 0.45 22.36 26.35
N PRO A 502 -0.42 23.32 25.92
CA PRO A 502 -0.12 24.72 26.11
C PRO A 502 -0.05 24.94 27.62
N ALA A 503 1.02 25.56 28.10
CA ALA A 503 1.14 25.99 29.49
C ALA A 503 -0.13 26.74 29.88
N GLU A 504 -0.93 26.19 30.81
CA GLU A 504 -1.97 26.96 31.52
C GLU A 504 -1.26 28.15 32.14
N THR A 505 -1.43 29.30 31.52
CA THR A 505 -1.11 30.58 32.14
C THR A 505 -1.99 30.69 33.35
N SER A 506 -1.41 30.35 34.50
CA SER A 506 -1.94 30.72 35.83
C SER A 506 -2.28 32.21 35.84
N ARG A 507 -3.53 32.51 35.61
CA ARG A 507 -4.10 33.80 35.99
C ARG A 507 -4.21 33.78 37.52
N GLU A 508 -3.09 34.00 38.20
CA GLU A 508 -3.11 34.46 39.58
C GLU A 508 -3.77 35.84 39.61
N GLY A 509 -4.78 35.91 40.41
CA GLY A 509 -5.55 37.12 40.68
C GLY A 509 -4.67 38.24 41.23
N ARG A 510 -5.09 39.43 40.95
CA ARG A 510 -4.80 40.61 41.77
C ARG A 510 -6.06 41.13 42.38
N PRO A 511 -5.95 41.61 43.61
CA PRO A 511 -7.02 41.87 44.58
C PRO A 511 -7.97 43.00 44.18
#